data_b96a0c02aed7e52ad810d69562fe0dc9
#
_entry.id   b96a0c02aed7e52ad810d69562fe0dc9
#
_cell.length_a   1.000
_cell.length_b   1.000
_cell.length_c   1.000
_cell.angle_alpha   90.00
_cell.angle_beta   90.00
_cell.angle_gamma   90.00
#
_symmetry.space_group_name_H-M   'P 1'
#
loop_
_entity.id
_entity.type
_entity.pdbx_description
1 polymer ?
#
loop_
_entity_poly.entity_id
_entity_poly.type
_entity_poly.pdbx_seq_one_letter_code
_entity_poly.pdbx_strand_id
1 'polypeptide(L)'
;MVTLTASPGEPDAVGGVERVNKRNKPVTIGISVDLDARGSSEEARYFIGLNYVEALSQAGVASVLLPSEIGNLSAYLDLCDGFLVPGSNPGEMGALRRQEFDQALISAALNEGQPILGICYGMQMIGLTLGAELDDCPSGAGAIEHDPLAIPDQAAHDIFLEPSSLLAQVAGGSQKPMPVNSHHRQMLMRHRAFDVSATSEDGAIEAIEVPGRPFAVGVQWHPEYRLTKFDCAIFSAFIGACQSPSPRYLS
;
A
#
# COMPACT_ATOMS: atom_id res chain seq x y z
N MET A 1 -38.38 -24.59 -54.33
CA MET A 1 -38.51 -23.33 -53.60
C MET A 1 -38.81 -23.72 -52.17
N VAL A 2 -37.77 -23.79 -51.33
CA VAL A 2 -37.90 -24.17 -49.92
C VAL A 2 -37.51 -22.95 -49.13
N THR A 3 -38.45 -22.35 -48.46
CA THR A 3 -38.29 -21.18 -47.57
C THR A 3 -37.88 -21.67 -46.18
N LEU A 4 -36.62 -21.40 -45.82
CA LEU A 4 -36.12 -21.57 -44.45
C LEU A 4 -36.45 -20.32 -43.67
N THR A 5 -37.38 -20.41 -42.71
CA THR A 5 -37.61 -19.41 -41.68
C THR A 5 -36.67 -19.68 -40.51
N ALA A 6 -35.69 -18.80 -40.34
CA ALA A 6 -34.85 -18.78 -39.11
C ALA A 6 -35.61 -18.05 -38.00
N SER A 7 -35.84 -18.72 -36.88
CA SER A 7 -36.29 -18.10 -35.64
C SER A 7 -35.14 -17.30 -35.00
N PRO A 8 -35.37 -16.09 -34.47
CA PRO A 8 -34.35 -15.37 -33.74
C PRO A 8 -34.14 -16.07 -32.39
N GLY A 9 -32.90 -16.53 -32.12
CA GLY A 9 -32.46 -17.02 -30.85
C GLY A 9 -32.48 -15.90 -29.83
N GLU A 10 -33.08 -16.17 -28.67
CA GLU A 10 -33.00 -15.31 -27.51
C GLU A 10 -31.52 -15.15 -27.11
N PRO A 11 -31.09 -13.94 -26.71
CA PRO A 11 -29.74 -13.76 -26.18
C PRO A 11 -29.62 -14.48 -24.82
N ASP A 12 -28.59 -15.31 -24.69
CA ASP A 12 -28.23 -15.98 -23.45
C ASP A 12 -28.21 -14.97 -22.29
N ALA A 13 -28.96 -15.29 -21.25
CA ALA A 13 -29.01 -14.51 -20.03
C ALA A 13 -27.60 -14.41 -19.43
N VAL A 14 -27.01 -13.23 -19.48
CA VAL A 14 -25.82 -12.88 -18.71
C VAL A 14 -26.15 -13.17 -17.25
N GLY A 15 -25.43 -14.13 -16.67
CA GLY A 15 -25.66 -14.61 -15.30
C GLY A 15 -25.87 -13.42 -14.34
N GLY A 16 -26.97 -13.45 -13.62
CA GLY A 16 -27.35 -12.38 -12.71
C GLY A 16 -26.26 -12.17 -11.66
N VAL A 17 -25.74 -10.95 -11.59
CA VAL A 17 -24.88 -10.52 -10.48
C VAL A 17 -25.71 -10.57 -9.22
N GLU A 18 -25.52 -11.60 -8.38
CA GLU A 18 -26.15 -11.66 -7.06
C GLU A 18 -25.79 -10.38 -6.28
N ARG A 19 -26.79 -9.61 -5.90
CA ARG A 19 -26.59 -8.46 -5.00
C ARG A 19 -26.13 -9.00 -3.65
N VAL A 20 -24.86 -8.79 -3.33
CA VAL A 20 -24.27 -9.16 -2.04
C VAL A 20 -25.07 -8.48 -0.92
N ASN A 21 -25.56 -9.29 0.00
CA ASN A 21 -26.28 -8.82 1.20
C ASN A 21 -25.33 -7.92 2.00
N LYS A 22 -25.76 -6.76 2.48
CA LYS A 22 -24.94 -5.77 3.23
C LYS A 22 -24.16 -6.35 4.43
N ARG A 23 -24.51 -7.54 4.89
CA ARG A 23 -23.81 -8.25 5.98
C ARG A 23 -22.61 -9.09 5.52
N ASN A 24 -22.42 -9.25 4.21
CA ASN A 24 -21.31 -10.01 3.59
C ASN A 24 -20.58 -9.19 2.51
N LYS A 25 -20.51 -7.89 2.67
CA LYS A 25 -19.70 -7.06 1.76
C LYS A 25 -18.22 -7.47 1.91
N PRO A 26 -17.52 -7.80 0.83
CA PRO A 26 -16.08 -8.02 0.91
C PRO A 26 -15.40 -6.74 1.39
N VAL A 27 -14.33 -6.90 2.17
CA VAL A 27 -13.46 -5.78 2.55
C VAL A 27 -13.03 -5.04 1.28
N THR A 28 -13.11 -3.74 1.31
CA THR A 28 -12.78 -2.86 0.19
C THR A 28 -11.53 -2.04 0.54
N ILE A 29 -10.46 -2.23 -0.21
CA ILE A 29 -9.20 -1.49 -0.04
C ILE A 29 -9.08 -0.44 -1.14
N GLY A 30 -8.94 0.83 -0.73
CA GLY A 30 -8.59 1.91 -1.62
C GLY A 30 -7.09 1.93 -1.88
N ILE A 31 -6.68 1.97 -3.15
CA ILE A 31 -5.29 2.05 -3.55
C ILE A 31 -5.06 3.38 -4.26
N SER A 32 -4.22 4.26 -3.72
CA SER A 32 -3.82 5.46 -4.45
C SER A 32 -2.98 5.06 -5.66
N VAL A 33 -3.16 5.76 -6.77
CA VAL A 33 -2.53 5.38 -8.04
C VAL A 33 -1.54 6.42 -8.52
N ASP A 34 -0.54 5.96 -9.25
CA ASP A 34 0.43 6.83 -9.90
C ASP A 34 -0.19 7.57 -11.09
N LEU A 35 0.38 8.71 -11.44
CA LEU A 35 -0.08 9.53 -12.55
C LEU A 35 1.08 9.71 -13.54
N ASP A 36 0.92 9.14 -14.72
CA ASP A 36 1.78 9.43 -15.86
C ASP A 36 1.19 10.62 -16.63
N ALA A 37 1.78 11.78 -16.43
CA ALA A 37 1.42 13.02 -17.11
C ALA A 37 2.43 13.40 -18.20
N ARG A 38 3.30 12.48 -18.62
CA ARG A 38 4.26 12.70 -19.72
C ARG A 38 3.48 12.71 -21.06
N GLY A 39 3.54 13.83 -21.77
CA GLY A 39 2.82 14.04 -23.01
C GLY A 39 1.77 15.14 -22.89
N SER A 40 0.75 15.11 -23.76
CA SER A 40 -0.41 16.01 -23.67
C SER A 40 -1.31 15.60 -22.51
N SER A 41 -2.12 16.53 -22.00
CA SER A 41 -3.11 16.23 -20.95
C SER A 41 -4.13 15.14 -21.37
N GLU A 42 -4.33 14.97 -22.68
CA GLU A 42 -5.21 13.93 -23.24
C GLU A 42 -4.61 12.52 -23.18
N GLU A 43 -3.29 12.41 -23.00
CA GLU A 43 -2.57 11.14 -22.89
C GLU A 43 -2.24 10.77 -21.44
N ALA A 44 -2.53 11.65 -20.49
CA ALA A 44 -2.29 11.38 -19.08
C ALA A 44 -3.14 10.18 -18.61
N ARG A 45 -2.52 9.30 -17.83
CA ARG A 45 -3.18 8.09 -17.33
C ARG A 45 -2.81 7.81 -15.87
N TYR A 46 -3.79 7.28 -15.15
CA TYR A 46 -3.53 6.65 -13.87
C TYR A 46 -3.08 5.21 -14.07
N PHE A 47 -2.10 4.77 -13.29
CA PHE A 47 -1.61 3.41 -13.37
C PHE A 47 -1.14 2.89 -12.01
N ILE A 48 -1.00 1.57 -11.90
CA ILE A 48 -0.46 0.88 -10.72
C ILE A 48 0.21 -0.42 -11.17
N GLY A 49 1.20 -0.88 -10.42
CA GLY A 49 1.77 -2.21 -10.60
C GLY A 49 0.74 -3.31 -10.30
N LEU A 50 0.65 -4.30 -11.16
CA LEU A 50 -0.30 -5.41 -11.04
C LEU A 50 -0.09 -6.20 -9.73
N ASN A 51 1.15 -6.34 -9.28
CA ASN A 51 1.55 -7.04 -8.06
C ASN A 51 0.84 -6.53 -6.79
N TYR A 52 0.55 -5.22 -6.67
CA TYR A 52 -0.23 -4.67 -5.55
C TYR A 52 -1.66 -5.21 -5.54
N VAL A 53 -2.31 -5.21 -6.71
CA VAL A 53 -3.67 -5.72 -6.87
C VAL A 53 -3.73 -7.23 -6.63
N GLU A 54 -2.75 -7.97 -7.14
CA GLU A 54 -2.65 -9.42 -6.93
C GLU A 54 -2.42 -9.79 -5.48
N ALA A 55 -1.57 -9.05 -4.74
CA ALA A 55 -1.32 -9.29 -3.32
C ALA A 55 -2.60 -9.16 -2.48
N LEU A 56 -3.46 -8.20 -2.81
CA LEU A 56 -4.77 -8.02 -2.16
C LEU A 56 -5.81 -9.05 -2.63
N SER A 57 -5.89 -9.32 -3.93
CA SER A 57 -6.89 -10.22 -4.51
C SER A 57 -6.78 -11.64 -3.98
N GLN A 58 -5.55 -12.14 -3.73
CA GLN A 58 -5.32 -13.45 -3.16
C GLN A 58 -5.88 -13.61 -1.75
N ALA A 59 -6.07 -12.51 -1.04
CA ALA A 59 -6.68 -12.49 0.29
C ALA A 59 -8.22 -12.27 0.24
N GLY A 60 -8.83 -12.25 -0.96
CA GLY A 60 -10.28 -12.18 -1.12
C GLY A 60 -10.90 -10.81 -0.85
N VAL A 61 -10.14 -9.73 -0.95
CA VAL A 61 -10.63 -8.35 -0.78
C VAL A 61 -10.87 -7.68 -2.13
N ALA A 62 -11.75 -6.70 -2.16
CA ALA A 62 -12.00 -5.86 -3.34
C ALA A 62 -11.03 -4.68 -3.34
N SER A 63 -10.32 -4.45 -4.45
CA SER A 63 -9.46 -3.29 -4.64
C SER A 63 -10.18 -2.21 -5.44
N VAL A 64 -10.09 -0.96 -4.98
CA VAL A 64 -10.60 0.23 -5.67
C VAL A 64 -9.44 1.17 -5.95
N LEU A 65 -9.18 1.44 -7.22
CA LEU A 65 -8.15 2.39 -7.62
C LEU A 65 -8.67 3.82 -7.40
N LEU A 66 -7.90 4.64 -6.68
CA LEU A 66 -8.28 6.00 -6.29
C LEU A 66 -7.52 7.02 -7.15
N PRO A 67 -8.16 7.61 -8.17
CA PRO A 67 -7.61 8.77 -8.85
C PRO A 67 -7.28 9.90 -7.87
N SER A 68 -6.19 10.64 -8.13
CA SER A 68 -5.69 11.72 -7.26
C SER A 68 -6.58 12.98 -7.34
N GLU A 69 -7.85 12.84 -6.94
CA GLU A 69 -8.88 13.89 -6.95
C GLU A 69 -9.30 14.22 -5.53
N ILE A 70 -8.74 15.29 -4.95
CA ILE A 70 -9.01 15.70 -3.55
C ILE A 70 -10.50 15.91 -3.30
N GLY A 71 -11.24 16.41 -4.28
CA GLY A 71 -12.70 16.62 -4.18
C GLY A 71 -13.50 15.34 -3.92
N ASN A 72 -12.92 14.17 -4.20
CA ASN A 72 -13.55 12.86 -3.97
C ASN A 72 -13.11 12.19 -2.66
N LEU A 73 -12.22 12.82 -1.88
CA LEU A 73 -11.60 12.21 -0.70
C LEU A 73 -12.63 11.67 0.29
N SER A 74 -13.67 12.45 0.62
CA SER A 74 -14.73 12.02 1.54
C SER A 74 -15.45 10.76 1.04
N ALA A 75 -15.76 10.69 -0.26
CA ALA A 75 -16.39 9.52 -0.85
C ALA A 75 -15.48 8.28 -0.80
N TYR A 76 -14.17 8.46 -0.96
CA TYR A 76 -13.21 7.36 -0.84
C TYR A 76 -13.09 6.84 0.60
N LEU A 77 -13.09 7.75 1.59
CA LEU A 77 -13.08 7.38 3.01
C LEU A 77 -14.34 6.59 3.41
N ASP A 78 -15.49 6.94 2.83
CA ASP A 78 -16.76 6.22 3.09
C ASP A 78 -16.85 4.87 2.35
N LEU A 79 -16.22 4.77 1.19
CA LEU A 79 -16.26 3.57 0.34
C LEU A 79 -15.34 2.47 0.84
N CYS A 80 -14.15 2.82 1.34
CA CYS A 80 -13.06 1.91 1.62
C CYS A 80 -12.93 1.61 3.12
N ASP A 81 -12.61 0.36 3.44
CA ASP A 81 -12.38 -0.10 4.81
C ASP A 81 -10.92 0.14 5.27
N GLY A 82 -10.03 0.42 4.34
CA GLY A 82 -8.63 0.78 4.58
C GLY A 82 -7.94 1.21 3.29
N PHE A 83 -6.69 1.67 3.39
CA PHE A 83 -5.96 2.28 2.28
C PHE A 83 -4.56 1.70 2.13
N LEU A 84 -4.18 1.47 0.88
CA LEU A 84 -2.83 1.16 0.45
C LEU A 84 -2.26 2.35 -0.33
N VAL A 85 -1.14 2.89 0.15
CA VAL A 85 -0.34 3.88 -0.59
C VAL A 85 0.89 3.17 -1.14
N PRO A 86 0.92 2.85 -2.45
CA PRO A 86 1.96 2.03 -3.06
C PRO A 86 3.24 2.81 -3.34
N GLY A 87 4.29 2.09 -3.71
CA GLY A 87 5.52 2.66 -4.23
C GLY A 87 5.32 3.50 -5.49
N SER A 88 6.30 4.32 -5.78
CA SER A 88 6.44 5.08 -7.02
C SER A 88 7.83 4.84 -7.61
N ASN A 89 8.10 5.35 -8.80
CA ASN A 89 9.41 5.19 -9.42
C ASN A 89 10.52 5.76 -8.53
N PRO A 90 11.67 5.08 -8.39
CA PRO A 90 12.79 5.54 -7.58
C PRO A 90 13.26 6.93 -7.97
N GLY A 91 13.47 7.79 -6.98
CA GLY A 91 13.95 9.16 -7.18
C GLY A 91 12.91 10.14 -7.75
N GLU A 92 11.69 9.68 -8.03
CA GLU A 92 10.56 10.52 -8.39
C GLU A 92 9.53 10.46 -7.27
N MET A 93 9.30 11.59 -6.59
CA MET A 93 8.25 11.74 -5.57
C MET A 93 6.85 11.80 -6.19
N GLY A 94 6.60 11.09 -7.28
CA GLY A 94 5.34 11.14 -8.01
C GLY A 94 5.02 12.54 -8.58
N ALA A 95 3.92 12.69 -9.31
CA ALA A 95 3.43 14.00 -9.70
C ALA A 95 2.95 14.77 -8.45
N LEU A 96 3.16 16.08 -8.40
CA LEU A 96 2.74 16.94 -7.29
C LEU A 96 1.26 16.69 -6.88
N ARG A 97 0.40 16.50 -7.86
CA ARG A 97 -1.02 16.18 -7.64
C ARG A 97 -1.21 14.88 -6.83
N ARG A 98 -0.40 13.84 -7.10
CA ARG A 98 -0.43 12.60 -6.32
C ARG A 98 0.05 12.85 -4.90
N GLN A 99 1.14 13.58 -4.72
CA GLN A 99 1.67 13.89 -3.39
C GLN A 99 0.64 14.63 -2.53
N GLU A 100 0.01 15.67 -3.06
CA GLU A 100 -1.05 16.42 -2.37
C GLU A 100 -2.24 15.53 -2.01
N PHE A 101 -2.65 14.67 -2.92
CA PHE A 101 -3.73 13.71 -2.68
C PHE A 101 -3.35 12.69 -1.61
N ASP A 102 -2.17 12.08 -1.70
CA ASP A 102 -1.71 11.06 -0.76
C ASP A 102 -1.53 11.65 0.65
N GLN A 103 -1.02 12.87 0.78
CA GLN A 103 -0.95 13.57 2.08
C GLN A 103 -2.35 13.80 2.67
N ALA A 104 -3.30 14.24 1.87
CA ALA A 104 -4.67 14.43 2.32
C ALA A 104 -5.34 13.12 2.72
N LEU A 105 -5.16 12.05 1.92
CA LEU A 105 -5.67 10.71 2.18
C LEU A 105 -5.09 10.13 3.48
N ILE A 106 -3.77 10.17 3.64
CA ILE A 106 -3.07 9.68 4.84
C ILE A 106 -3.55 10.43 6.08
N SER A 107 -3.56 11.78 6.02
CA SER A 107 -4.03 12.60 7.13
C SER A 107 -5.46 12.25 7.55
N ALA A 108 -6.37 12.13 6.57
CA ALA A 108 -7.77 11.80 6.83
C ALA A 108 -7.93 10.36 7.38
N ALA A 109 -7.26 9.37 6.78
CA ALA A 109 -7.30 7.98 7.25
C ALA A 109 -6.78 7.84 8.68
N LEU A 110 -5.67 8.50 9.01
CA LEU A 110 -5.13 8.53 10.37
C LEU A 110 -6.10 9.19 11.36
N ASN A 111 -6.72 10.32 10.99
CA ASN A 111 -7.67 11.02 11.86
C ASN A 111 -8.93 10.20 12.12
N GLU A 112 -9.40 9.46 11.13
CA GLU A 112 -10.58 8.61 11.23
C GLU A 112 -10.28 7.20 11.79
N GLY A 113 -9.01 6.89 12.07
CA GLY A 113 -8.58 5.59 12.58
C GLY A 113 -8.78 4.46 11.57
N GLN A 114 -8.77 4.77 10.27
CA GLN A 114 -8.80 3.75 9.21
C GLN A 114 -7.43 3.13 9.03
N PRO A 115 -7.36 1.80 8.83
CA PRO A 115 -6.10 1.11 8.53
C PRO A 115 -5.43 1.65 7.28
N ILE A 116 -4.10 1.81 7.36
CA ILE A 116 -3.28 2.26 6.23
C ILE A 116 -1.97 1.47 6.17
N LEU A 117 -1.63 1.03 4.96
CA LEU A 117 -0.34 0.43 4.63
C LEU A 117 0.36 1.31 3.59
N GLY A 118 1.55 1.83 3.93
CA GLY A 118 2.43 2.54 3.01
C GLY A 118 3.58 1.66 2.57
N ILE A 119 3.87 1.60 1.27
CA ILE A 119 4.97 0.81 0.70
C ILE A 119 5.95 1.74 -0.02
N CYS A 120 7.23 1.68 0.32
CA CYS A 120 8.31 2.47 -0.24
C CYS A 120 7.97 3.98 -0.21
N TYR A 121 7.63 4.58 -1.34
CA TYR A 121 7.09 5.94 -1.41
C TYR A 121 5.93 6.15 -0.41
N GLY A 122 5.02 5.19 -0.29
CA GLY A 122 3.90 5.28 0.65
C GLY A 122 4.32 5.37 2.11
N MET A 123 5.35 4.65 2.54
CA MET A 123 5.96 4.82 3.85
C MET A 123 6.52 6.22 4.04
N GLN A 124 7.27 6.71 3.05
CA GLN A 124 7.84 8.06 3.06
C GLN A 124 6.74 9.12 3.17
N MET A 125 5.65 8.96 2.42
CA MET A 125 4.51 9.86 2.48
C MET A 125 3.80 9.86 3.85
N ILE A 126 3.71 8.72 4.54
CA ILE A 126 3.21 8.66 5.92
C ILE A 126 4.12 9.51 6.82
N GLY A 127 5.44 9.31 6.76
CA GLY A 127 6.40 10.08 7.55
C GLY A 127 6.35 11.58 7.27
N LEU A 128 6.36 11.97 5.99
CA LEU A 128 6.28 13.38 5.57
C LEU A 128 4.96 14.04 6.01
N THR A 129 3.83 13.33 5.94
CA THR A 129 2.53 13.82 6.42
C THR A 129 2.55 14.08 7.93
N LEU A 130 3.33 13.33 8.68
CA LEU A 130 3.53 13.48 10.12
C LEU A 130 4.62 14.51 10.50
N GLY A 131 5.25 15.15 9.49
CA GLY A 131 6.24 16.20 9.68
C GLY A 131 7.70 15.72 9.76
N ALA A 132 7.97 14.47 9.39
CA ALA A 132 9.34 13.98 9.23
C ALA A 132 9.97 14.53 7.93
N GLU A 133 11.27 14.31 7.80
CA GLU A 133 12.07 14.68 6.63
C GLU A 133 12.65 13.41 5.98
N LEU A 134 13.01 13.52 4.72
CA LEU A 134 13.79 12.50 4.00
C LEU A 134 15.26 12.90 3.99
N ASP A 135 16.12 11.88 3.98
CA ASP A 135 17.56 12.00 3.71
C ASP A 135 17.96 10.92 2.70
N ASP A 136 19.11 11.09 2.09
CA ASP A 136 19.67 10.05 1.23
C ASP A 136 20.06 8.83 2.07
N CYS A 137 19.95 7.64 1.50
CA CYS A 137 20.41 6.42 2.14
C CYS A 137 21.90 6.49 2.45
N PRO A 138 22.39 5.81 3.51
CA PRO A 138 23.79 5.77 3.85
C PRO A 138 24.67 5.41 2.65
N SER A 139 25.85 6.02 2.56
CA SER A 139 26.81 5.77 1.47
C SER A 139 28.23 5.67 2.01
N GLY A 140 29.11 4.96 1.29
CA GLY A 140 30.51 4.78 1.68
C GLY A 140 30.78 3.43 2.36
N ALA A 141 31.85 3.35 3.17
CA ALA A 141 32.28 2.10 3.79
C ALA A 141 31.25 1.61 4.82
N GLY A 142 30.74 0.40 4.64
CA GLY A 142 29.73 -0.22 5.51
C GLY A 142 28.28 0.08 5.12
N ALA A 143 28.04 0.90 4.10
CA ALA A 143 26.71 1.11 3.56
C ALA A 143 26.23 -0.11 2.75
N ILE A 144 24.91 -0.30 2.74
CA ILE A 144 24.21 -1.33 1.99
C ILE A 144 23.72 -0.73 0.67
N GLU A 145 23.61 -1.53 -0.38
CA GLU A 145 22.97 -1.10 -1.62
C GLU A 145 21.46 -1.17 -1.47
N HIS A 146 20.81 -0.02 -1.38
CA HIS A 146 19.35 0.11 -1.24
C HIS A 146 18.61 0.25 -2.57
N ASP A 147 19.34 0.51 -3.68
CA ASP A 147 18.76 0.62 -5.02
C ASP A 147 19.55 -0.28 -5.99
N PRO A 148 19.62 -1.60 -5.77
CA PRO A 148 20.23 -2.49 -6.72
C PRO A 148 19.47 -2.35 -8.05
N LEU A 149 20.22 -2.22 -9.16
CA LEU A 149 19.67 -2.05 -10.52
C LEU A 149 18.85 -3.26 -11.02
N ALA A 150 18.57 -4.22 -10.16
CA ALA A 150 17.77 -5.40 -10.42
C ALA A 150 16.29 -5.12 -10.13
N ILE A 151 15.41 -5.89 -10.79
CA ILE A 151 13.99 -5.95 -10.44
C ILE A 151 13.89 -6.42 -8.98
N PRO A 152 13.01 -5.82 -8.14
CA PRO A 152 12.89 -6.18 -6.72
C PRO A 152 12.18 -7.54 -6.50
N ASP A 153 12.52 -8.52 -7.31
CA ASP A 153 12.06 -9.92 -7.23
C ASP A 153 13.03 -10.84 -6.49
N GLN A 154 14.07 -10.27 -5.85
CA GLN A 154 15.06 -10.98 -5.04
C GLN A 154 15.35 -10.20 -3.76
N ALA A 155 15.78 -10.92 -2.71
CA ALA A 155 16.26 -10.27 -1.50
C ALA A 155 17.55 -9.47 -1.78
N ALA A 156 17.62 -8.26 -1.24
CA ALA A 156 18.74 -7.34 -1.37
C ALA A 156 19.57 -7.29 -0.08
N HIS A 157 18.90 -7.18 1.07
CA HIS A 157 19.55 -7.10 2.38
C HIS A 157 18.63 -7.65 3.48
N ASP A 158 19.16 -7.71 4.69
CA ASP A 158 18.41 -8.07 5.88
C ASP A 158 17.92 -6.83 6.62
N ILE A 159 16.76 -6.95 7.28
CA ILE A 159 16.24 -5.98 8.24
C ILE A 159 16.14 -6.57 9.63
N PHE A 160 16.21 -5.70 10.64
CA PHE A 160 16.12 -6.05 12.06
C PHE A 160 14.84 -5.40 12.61
N LEU A 161 13.91 -6.25 13.06
CA LEU A 161 12.63 -5.79 13.63
C LEU A 161 12.82 -5.35 15.07
N GLU A 162 12.17 -4.24 15.45
CA GLU A 162 12.05 -3.81 16.85
C GLU A 162 11.16 -4.82 17.60
N PRO A 163 11.64 -5.49 18.67
CA PRO A 163 10.92 -6.59 19.32
C PRO A 163 9.52 -6.25 19.83
N SER A 164 9.27 -4.98 20.18
CA SER A 164 7.98 -4.51 20.69
C SER A 164 7.00 -4.09 19.59
N SER A 165 7.42 -4.08 18.34
CA SER A 165 6.63 -3.60 17.19
C SER A 165 5.49 -4.55 16.80
N LEU A 166 4.49 -4.01 16.12
CA LEU A 166 3.44 -4.80 15.47
C LEU A 166 4.05 -5.72 14.40
N LEU A 167 5.01 -5.22 13.62
CA LEU A 167 5.68 -6.03 12.60
C LEU A 167 6.43 -7.23 13.21
N ALA A 168 7.04 -7.10 14.39
CA ALA A 168 7.63 -8.23 15.08
C ALA A 168 6.57 -9.28 15.49
N GLN A 169 5.39 -8.84 15.91
CA GLN A 169 4.26 -9.74 16.19
C GLN A 169 3.76 -10.42 14.90
N VAL A 170 3.65 -9.69 13.80
CA VAL A 170 3.30 -10.22 12.46
C VAL A 170 4.32 -11.25 11.98
N ALA A 171 5.60 -11.05 12.30
CA ALA A 171 6.69 -12.01 12.04
C ALA A 171 6.70 -13.23 12.97
N GLY A 172 5.69 -13.36 13.86
CA GLY A 172 5.61 -14.46 14.84
C GLY A 172 6.62 -14.36 15.98
N GLY A 173 7.07 -13.15 16.32
CA GLY A 173 8.04 -12.89 17.39
C GLY A 173 9.48 -13.28 17.04
N SER A 174 9.78 -13.50 15.76
CA SER A 174 11.14 -13.81 15.31
C SER A 174 12.06 -12.62 15.60
N GLN A 175 13.21 -12.91 16.22
CA GLN A 175 14.30 -11.92 16.40
C GLN A 175 15.44 -12.13 15.39
N LYS A 176 15.23 -13.00 14.41
CA LYS A 176 16.22 -13.22 13.34
C LYS A 176 16.10 -12.09 12.30
N PRO A 177 17.21 -11.74 11.66
CA PRO A 177 17.17 -10.87 10.50
C PRO A 177 16.20 -11.41 9.45
N MET A 178 15.49 -10.50 8.79
CA MET A 178 14.49 -10.84 7.78
C MET A 178 14.98 -10.34 6.42
N PRO A 179 15.16 -11.22 5.43
CA PRO A 179 15.58 -10.80 4.10
C PRO A 179 14.45 -10.08 3.39
N VAL A 180 14.77 -8.91 2.82
CA VAL A 180 13.85 -8.08 2.04
C VAL A 180 14.46 -7.66 0.71
N ASN A 181 13.62 -7.35 -0.27
CA ASN A 181 14.07 -6.66 -1.48
C ASN A 181 14.26 -5.16 -1.19
N SER A 182 14.84 -4.42 -2.14
CA SER A 182 15.06 -2.99 -1.96
C SER A 182 15.07 -2.29 -3.30
N HIS A 183 14.49 -1.09 -3.34
CA HIS A 183 14.46 -0.22 -4.52
C HIS A 183 14.19 1.23 -4.10
N HIS A 184 15.09 1.81 -3.31
CA HIS A 184 14.97 3.19 -2.85
C HIS A 184 16.34 3.84 -2.67
N ARG A 185 16.38 5.18 -2.74
CA ARG A 185 17.60 6.00 -2.59
C ARG A 185 17.51 6.90 -1.38
N GLN A 186 16.31 7.09 -0.85
CA GLN A 186 16.03 7.96 0.27
C GLN A 186 15.38 7.16 1.39
N MET A 187 15.58 7.61 2.61
CA MET A 187 14.99 7.07 3.83
C MET A 187 14.34 8.17 4.66
N LEU A 188 13.43 7.81 5.54
CA LEU A 188 12.90 8.72 6.55
C LEU A 188 13.93 9.02 7.63
N MET A 189 13.98 10.27 8.06
CA MET A 189 14.63 10.64 9.32
C MET A 189 13.74 10.29 10.50
N ARG A 190 14.37 9.96 11.65
CA ARG A 190 13.61 9.68 12.90
C ARG A 190 12.76 10.87 13.30
N HIS A 191 11.50 10.59 13.64
CA HIS A 191 10.57 11.61 14.09
C HIS A 191 9.68 11.09 15.22
N ARG A 192 9.27 11.98 16.14
CA ARG A 192 8.50 11.63 17.35
C ARG A 192 7.06 11.15 17.09
N ALA A 193 6.53 11.35 15.88
CA ALA A 193 5.14 11.03 15.55
C ALA A 193 4.95 9.59 15.10
N PHE A 194 6.03 8.82 14.96
CA PHE A 194 6.00 7.40 14.65
C PHE A 194 7.10 6.65 15.38
N ASP A 195 6.90 5.36 15.56
CA ASP A 195 7.89 4.44 16.08
C ASP A 195 8.62 3.77 14.90
N VAL A 196 9.94 3.62 15.00
CA VAL A 196 10.73 2.83 14.03
C VAL A 196 10.54 1.38 14.38
N SER A 197 10.01 0.58 13.45
CA SER A 197 9.73 -0.85 13.66
C SER A 197 10.70 -1.79 12.94
N ALA A 198 11.49 -1.27 12.00
CA ALA A 198 12.61 -2.00 11.41
C ALA A 198 13.73 -1.06 10.94
N THR A 199 14.97 -1.57 10.99
CA THR A 199 16.16 -0.92 10.41
C THR A 199 17.00 -1.93 9.66
N SER A 200 17.76 -1.47 8.66
CA SER A 200 18.84 -2.22 8.03
C SER A 200 20.12 -2.21 8.90
N GLU A 201 21.14 -2.97 8.51
CA GLU A 201 22.42 -3.05 9.23
C GLU A 201 23.16 -1.70 9.26
N ASP A 202 23.05 -0.90 8.20
CA ASP A 202 23.64 0.45 8.12
C ASP A 202 22.80 1.55 8.78
N GLY A 203 21.66 1.17 9.38
CA GLY A 203 20.81 2.03 10.20
C GLY A 203 19.73 2.79 9.43
N ALA A 204 19.55 2.52 8.13
CA ALA A 204 18.42 3.10 7.41
C ALA A 204 17.09 2.61 8.02
N ILE A 205 16.12 3.50 8.08
CA ILE A 205 14.77 3.16 8.56
C ILE A 205 14.04 2.39 7.47
N GLU A 206 13.70 1.15 7.78
CA GLU A 206 13.03 0.23 6.86
C GLU A 206 11.54 0.04 7.15
N ALA A 207 11.10 0.35 8.37
CA ALA A 207 9.67 0.37 8.67
C ALA A 207 9.33 1.33 9.82
N ILE A 208 8.10 1.84 9.77
CA ILE A 208 7.52 2.72 10.78
C ILE A 208 6.10 2.26 11.16
N GLU A 209 5.70 2.59 12.39
CA GLU A 209 4.35 2.39 12.90
C GLU A 209 3.86 3.68 13.55
N VAL A 210 2.60 4.08 13.28
CA VAL A 210 2.00 5.25 13.91
C VAL A 210 1.26 4.80 15.17
N PRO A 211 1.72 5.19 16.37
CA PRO A 211 1.15 4.72 17.63
C PRO A 211 -0.32 5.14 17.78
N GLY A 212 -1.08 4.31 18.50
CA GLY A 212 -2.48 4.59 18.83
C GLY A 212 -3.44 4.43 17.65
N ARG A 213 -3.02 3.76 16.57
CA ARG A 213 -3.86 3.44 15.42
C ARG A 213 -4.05 1.91 15.30
N PRO A 214 -5.20 1.43 14.81
CA PRO A 214 -5.44 -0.02 14.67
C PRO A 214 -4.40 -0.70 13.76
N PHE A 215 -4.07 -0.05 12.66
CA PHE A 215 -3.00 -0.43 11.74
C PHE A 215 -2.61 0.79 10.92
N ALA A 216 -1.43 1.34 11.17
CA ALA A 216 -0.87 2.42 10.37
C ALA A 216 0.63 2.16 10.25
N VAL A 217 0.99 1.41 9.23
CA VAL A 217 2.31 0.83 9.01
C VAL A 217 2.87 1.29 7.69
N GLY A 218 4.13 1.67 7.69
CA GLY A 218 4.92 1.91 6.49
C GLY A 218 6.09 0.96 6.43
N VAL A 219 6.36 0.39 5.25
CA VAL A 219 7.53 -0.44 4.97
C VAL A 219 8.28 0.12 3.77
N GLN A 220 9.62 0.13 3.83
CA GLN A 220 10.45 0.73 2.79
C GLN A 220 10.70 -0.23 1.63
N TRP A 221 10.74 -1.53 1.91
CA TRP A 221 10.82 -2.57 0.89
C TRP A 221 9.49 -2.80 0.18
N HIS A 222 9.47 -3.74 -0.77
CA HIS A 222 8.34 -4.05 -1.64
C HIS A 222 7.72 -5.43 -1.32
N PRO A 223 6.88 -5.56 -0.27
CA PRO A 223 6.25 -6.82 0.11
C PRO A 223 5.22 -7.33 -0.90
N GLU A 224 4.78 -6.50 -1.84
CA GLU A 224 3.86 -6.89 -2.92
C GLU A 224 4.48 -7.91 -3.89
N TYR A 225 5.80 -8.08 -3.88
CA TYR A 225 6.48 -9.17 -4.60
C TYR A 225 6.33 -10.52 -3.91
N ARG A 226 5.96 -10.55 -2.61
CA ARG A 226 5.65 -11.78 -1.84
C ARG A 226 6.80 -12.79 -1.84
N LEU A 227 8.02 -12.32 -1.69
CA LEU A 227 9.22 -13.15 -1.68
C LEU A 227 9.30 -14.06 -0.46
N THR A 228 8.71 -13.59 0.65
CA THR A 228 8.75 -14.28 1.94
C THR A 228 7.35 -14.49 2.51
N LYS A 229 7.25 -15.40 3.49
CA LYS A 229 6.01 -15.55 4.28
C LYS A 229 5.69 -14.28 5.08
N PHE A 230 6.70 -13.51 5.44
CA PHE A 230 6.55 -12.27 6.18
C PHE A 230 5.84 -11.22 5.33
N ASP A 231 6.20 -11.08 4.05
CA ASP A 231 5.51 -10.19 3.13
C ASP A 231 4.01 -10.50 3.06
N CYS A 232 3.66 -11.78 2.90
CA CYS A 232 2.26 -12.21 2.90
C CYS A 232 1.57 -11.94 4.24
N ALA A 233 2.28 -12.09 5.36
CA ALA A 233 1.74 -11.85 6.70
C ALA A 233 1.42 -10.36 6.94
N ILE A 234 2.20 -9.44 6.38
CA ILE A 234 1.93 -7.99 6.44
C ILE A 234 0.59 -7.67 5.78
N PHE A 235 0.35 -8.17 4.56
CA PHE A 235 -0.95 -7.99 3.89
C PHE A 235 -2.09 -8.63 4.68
N SER A 236 -1.88 -9.81 5.24
CA SER A 236 -2.90 -10.49 6.06
C SER A 236 -3.26 -9.69 7.32
N ALA A 237 -2.25 -9.11 7.99
CA ALA A 237 -2.46 -8.26 9.18
C ALA A 237 -3.19 -6.96 8.83
N PHE A 238 -2.81 -6.31 7.73
CA PHE A 238 -3.49 -5.13 7.21
C PHE A 238 -4.97 -5.40 6.92
N ILE A 239 -5.25 -6.46 6.17
CA ILE A 239 -6.62 -6.85 5.82
C ILE A 239 -7.42 -7.22 7.08
N GLY A 240 -6.82 -7.94 8.02
CA GLY A 240 -7.42 -8.24 9.30
C GLY A 240 -7.84 -6.99 10.08
N ALA A 241 -7.02 -5.93 10.04
CA ALA A 241 -7.37 -4.65 10.63
C ALA A 241 -8.55 -3.98 9.91
N CYS A 242 -8.62 -4.08 8.58
CA CYS A 242 -9.74 -3.54 7.79
C CYS A 242 -11.05 -4.28 8.00
N GLN A 243 -11.03 -5.53 8.47
CA GLN A 243 -12.24 -6.32 8.81
C GLN A 243 -12.85 -5.88 10.14
N SER A 244 -12.07 -5.23 10.99
CA SER A 244 -12.55 -4.73 12.29
C SER A 244 -13.39 -3.47 12.08
N PRO A 245 -14.49 -3.29 12.85
CA PRO A 245 -15.30 -2.06 12.75
C PRO A 245 -14.42 -0.84 13.00
N SER A 246 -14.41 0.11 12.06
CA SER A 246 -13.75 1.39 12.30
C SER A 246 -14.39 2.10 13.51
N PRO A 247 -13.62 2.83 14.33
CA PRO A 247 -14.15 3.63 15.43
C PRO A 247 -15.33 4.54 15.04
N ARG A 248 -15.45 4.92 13.77
CA ARG A 248 -16.57 5.69 13.21
C ARG A 248 -17.94 5.05 13.43
N TYR A 249 -18.02 3.74 13.55
CA TYR A 249 -19.28 3.02 13.71
C TYR A 249 -19.61 2.68 15.17
N LEU A 250 -18.79 3.13 16.11
CA LEU A 250 -18.95 2.89 17.54
C LEU A 250 -19.43 4.13 18.32
N SER A 251 -19.74 5.24 17.62
CA SER A 251 -20.23 6.50 18.18
C SER A 251 -21.74 6.68 17.97
#